data_07f56af768850b8eb32ef8ff6a7219a4
#
_entry.id   07f56af768850b8eb32ef8ff6a7219a4
#
_cell.length_a   1.000
_cell.length_b   1.000
_cell.length_c   1.000
_cell.angle_alpha   90.00
_cell.angle_beta   90.00
_cell.angle_gamma   90.00
#
_symmetry.space_group_name_H-M   'P 1'
#
loop_
_entity.id
_entity.type
_entity.pdbx_description
1 polymer ?
#
loop_
_entity_poly.entity_id
_entity_poly.type
_entity_poly.pdbx_seq_one_letter_code
_entity_poly.pdbx_strand_id
1 'polypeptide(L)'
;MNQELQEWQEETAEIIAELLEDGSDPDVEYPIEHHFAALDFDCLEKLAVDLYKAGFEVEDAEEVELDDGAIVFCFDATKEGSLDVERITAEISTLLPLCKKYHVDYDGWGTFFEE
;
A
#
# COMPACT_ATOMS: atom_id res chain seq x y z
N MET A 1 2.57 -0.29 21.49
CA MET A 1 2.94 0.27 20.19
C MET A 1 3.28 -0.87 19.24
N ASN A 2 2.79 -0.84 18.03
CA ASN A 2 3.02 -1.89 17.04
C ASN A 2 4.38 -1.71 16.38
N GLN A 3 5.30 -2.67 16.58
CA GLN A 3 6.66 -2.61 16.01
C GLN A 3 6.62 -2.59 14.47
N GLU A 4 5.69 -3.35 13.87
CA GLU A 4 5.52 -3.37 12.42
C GLU A 4 5.17 -1.99 11.87
N LEU A 5 4.27 -1.27 12.54
CA LEU A 5 3.90 0.07 12.14
C LEU A 5 5.09 1.03 12.26
N GLN A 6 5.90 0.89 13.30
CA GLN A 6 7.09 1.71 13.49
C GLN A 6 8.09 1.49 12.35
N GLU A 7 8.28 0.25 11.92
CA GLU A 7 9.15 -0.08 10.79
C GLU A 7 8.64 0.55 9.50
N TRP A 8 7.33 0.50 9.26
CA TRP A 8 6.73 1.14 8.10
C TRP A 8 6.86 2.66 8.16
N GLN A 9 6.75 3.25 9.35
CA GLN A 9 6.93 4.69 9.51
C GLN A 9 8.37 5.11 9.12
N GLU A 10 9.36 4.36 9.56
CA GLU A 10 10.76 4.62 9.22
C GLU A 10 11.01 4.48 7.72
N GLU A 11 10.49 3.43 7.11
CA GLU A 11 10.61 3.21 5.67
C GLU A 11 9.90 4.29 4.88
N THR A 12 8.71 4.69 5.31
CA THR A 12 7.95 5.78 4.68
C THR A 12 8.74 7.09 4.72
N ALA A 13 9.37 7.40 5.85
CA ALA A 13 10.20 8.59 5.97
C ALA A 13 11.37 8.58 4.99
N GLU A 14 12.02 7.43 4.81
CA GLU A 14 13.11 7.27 3.85
C GLU A 14 12.63 7.44 2.40
N ILE A 15 11.50 6.83 2.06
CA ILE A 15 10.94 6.93 0.71
C ILE A 15 10.59 8.39 0.39
N ILE A 16 9.94 9.08 1.31
CA ILE A 16 9.56 10.48 1.12
C ILE A 16 10.80 11.36 0.98
N ALA A 17 11.83 11.13 1.80
CA ALA A 17 13.07 11.89 1.72
C ALA A 17 13.71 11.74 0.34
N GLU A 18 13.75 10.52 -0.20
CA GLU A 18 14.28 10.28 -1.54
C GLU A 18 13.44 10.95 -2.63
N LEU A 19 12.12 10.90 -2.52
CA LEU A 19 11.23 11.53 -3.49
C LEU A 19 11.40 13.05 -3.50
N LEU A 20 11.52 13.66 -2.33
CA LEU A 20 11.73 15.11 -2.23
C LEU A 20 13.09 15.51 -2.78
N GLU A 21 14.11 14.70 -2.53
CA GLU A 21 15.45 14.92 -3.08
C GLU A 21 15.46 14.85 -4.62
N ASP A 22 14.63 13.96 -5.18
CA ASP A 22 14.50 13.80 -6.62
C ASP A 22 13.63 14.88 -7.28
N GLY A 23 13.06 15.80 -6.51
CA GLY A 23 12.32 16.93 -7.03
C GLY A 23 10.82 16.89 -6.83
N SER A 24 10.30 15.95 -6.05
CA SER A 24 8.88 15.94 -5.72
C SER A 24 8.51 17.13 -4.85
N ASP A 25 7.27 17.60 -5.00
CA ASP A 25 6.78 18.77 -4.26
C ASP A 25 5.94 18.30 -3.07
N PRO A 26 6.31 18.67 -1.83
CA PRO A 26 5.54 18.24 -0.66
C PRO A 26 4.15 18.87 -0.57
N ASP A 27 3.90 19.95 -1.32
CA ASP A 27 2.61 20.63 -1.32
C ASP A 27 1.64 20.10 -2.38
N VAL A 28 2.08 19.15 -3.21
CA VAL A 28 1.27 18.56 -4.27
C VAL A 28 0.77 17.19 -3.85
N GLU A 29 -0.47 16.85 -4.23
CA GLU A 29 -1.00 15.52 -4.01
C GLU A 29 -0.55 14.57 -5.13
N TYR A 30 -0.13 13.38 -4.74
CA TYR A 30 0.28 12.33 -5.67
C TYR A 30 -0.55 11.08 -5.42
N PRO A 31 -0.72 10.21 -6.42
CA PRO A 31 -1.36 8.92 -6.20
C PRO A 31 -0.45 8.04 -5.34
N ILE A 32 -0.94 7.67 -4.17
CA ILE A 32 -0.23 6.79 -3.24
C ILE A 32 -0.78 5.38 -3.43
N GLU A 33 0.04 4.49 -3.97
CA GLU A 33 -0.35 3.11 -4.23
C GLU A 33 0.12 2.21 -3.08
N HIS A 34 -0.81 1.47 -2.48
CA HIS A 34 -0.48 0.46 -1.49
C HIS A 34 -0.58 -0.91 -2.17
N HIS A 35 0.42 -1.75 -1.93
CA HIS A 35 0.55 -3.05 -2.59
C HIS A 35 0.18 -4.19 -1.64
N PHE A 36 -0.63 -5.12 -2.12
CA PHE A 36 -1.12 -6.24 -1.33
C PHE A 36 -0.93 -7.55 -2.07
N ALA A 37 -0.65 -8.62 -1.32
CA ALA A 37 -0.49 -9.95 -1.89
C ALA A 37 -1.11 -10.99 -0.96
N ALA A 38 -1.69 -12.04 -1.54
CA ALA A 38 -2.25 -13.14 -0.78
C ALA A 38 -2.16 -14.44 -1.57
N LEU A 39 -2.11 -15.56 -0.85
CA LEU A 39 -2.14 -16.89 -1.48
C LEU A 39 -3.56 -17.29 -1.87
N ASP A 40 -4.58 -16.67 -1.28
CA ASP A 40 -5.98 -16.98 -1.49
C ASP A 40 -6.69 -15.78 -2.09
N PHE A 41 -7.27 -15.96 -3.28
CA PHE A 41 -7.99 -14.90 -3.99
C PHE A 41 -9.19 -14.38 -3.19
N ASP A 42 -9.94 -15.28 -2.52
CA ASP A 42 -11.11 -14.87 -1.74
C ASP A 42 -10.75 -13.91 -0.61
N CYS A 43 -9.62 -14.15 0.06
CA CYS A 43 -9.13 -13.24 1.10
C CYS A 43 -8.79 -11.87 0.53
N LEU A 44 -8.13 -11.86 -0.61
CA LEU A 44 -7.74 -10.63 -1.28
C LEU A 44 -8.97 -9.83 -1.73
N GLU A 45 -9.97 -10.52 -2.28
CA GLU A 45 -11.22 -9.89 -2.72
C GLU A 45 -11.97 -9.22 -1.57
N LYS A 46 -12.02 -9.87 -0.41
CA LYS A 46 -12.67 -9.29 0.78
C LYS A 46 -11.97 -8.01 1.23
N LEU A 47 -10.65 -8.01 1.23
CA LEU A 47 -9.89 -6.80 1.54
C LEU A 47 -10.16 -5.71 0.51
N ALA A 48 -10.20 -6.05 -0.78
CA ALA A 48 -10.45 -5.10 -1.84
C ALA A 48 -11.79 -4.39 -1.67
N VAL A 49 -12.83 -5.13 -1.28
CA VAL A 49 -14.16 -4.57 -1.02
C VAL A 49 -14.11 -3.55 0.12
N ASP A 50 -13.44 -3.89 1.22
CA ASP A 50 -13.31 -2.98 2.36
C ASP A 50 -12.54 -1.71 1.98
N LEU A 51 -11.50 -1.83 1.18
CA LEU A 51 -10.72 -0.67 0.73
C LEU A 51 -11.53 0.21 -0.21
N TYR A 52 -12.29 -0.37 -1.10
CA TYR A 52 -13.19 0.38 -1.99
C TYR A 52 -14.18 1.20 -1.17
N LYS A 53 -14.77 0.61 -0.13
CA LYS A 53 -15.71 1.29 0.75
C LYS A 53 -15.04 2.41 1.55
N ALA A 54 -13.74 2.27 1.82
CA ALA A 54 -12.97 3.30 2.54
C ALA A 54 -12.51 4.45 1.65
N GLY A 55 -12.80 4.40 0.36
CA GLY A 55 -12.47 5.49 -0.56
C GLY A 55 -11.23 5.28 -1.40
N PHE A 56 -10.63 4.09 -1.35
CA PHE A 56 -9.48 3.76 -2.21
C PHE A 56 -9.96 3.35 -3.59
N GLU A 57 -9.16 3.68 -4.59
CA GLU A 57 -9.33 3.17 -5.94
C GLU A 57 -8.62 1.83 -6.01
N VAL A 58 -9.38 0.76 -6.23
CA VAL A 58 -8.86 -0.61 -6.19
C VAL A 58 -8.75 -1.15 -7.61
N GLU A 59 -7.56 -1.63 -7.95
CA GLU A 59 -7.32 -2.24 -9.25
C GLU A 59 -7.66 -3.73 -9.22
N ASP A 60 -7.82 -4.33 -10.40
CA ASP A 60 -8.09 -5.76 -10.51
C ASP A 60 -6.91 -6.58 -10.01
N ALA A 61 -7.19 -7.68 -9.32
CA ALA A 61 -6.16 -8.56 -8.83
C ALA A 61 -5.46 -9.28 -9.99
N GLU A 62 -4.14 -9.40 -9.88
CA GLU A 62 -3.32 -10.13 -10.84
C GLU A 62 -2.81 -11.43 -10.22
N GLU A 63 -2.71 -12.46 -11.04
CA GLU A 63 -2.14 -13.73 -10.64
C GLU A 63 -0.67 -13.75 -11.02
N VAL A 64 0.21 -14.04 -10.05
CA VAL A 64 1.65 -14.06 -10.24
C VAL A 64 2.20 -15.42 -9.85
N GLU A 65 2.94 -16.06 -10.74
CA GLU A 65 3.61 -17.32 -10.45
C GLU A 65 5.03 -17.02 -9.94
N LEU A 66 5.36 -17.59 -8.79
CA LEU A 66 6.68 -17.44 -8.18
C LEU A 66 7.65 -18.49 -8.75
N ASP A 67 8.95 -18.29 -8.50
CA ASP A 67 10.01 -19.17 -9.01
C ASP A 67 9.86 -20.62 -8.55
N ASP A 68 9.25 -20.83 -7.40
CA ASP A 68 9.02 -22.17 -6.85
C ASP A 68 7.71 -22.82 -7.34
N GLY A 69 7.01 -22.16 -8.25
CA GLY A 69 5.73 -22.63 -8.79
C GLY A 69 4.50 -22.24 -7.98
N ALA A 70 4.68 -21.59 -6.86
CA ALA A 70 3.54 -21.09 -6.07
C ALA A 70 2.87 -19.93 -6.77
N ILE A 71 1.56 -19.81 -6.59
CA ILE A 71 0.78 -18.71 -7.17
C ILE A 71 0.33 -17.78 -6.08
N VAL A 72 0.56 -16.48 -6.27
CA VAL A 72 0.06 -15.43 -5.40
C VAL A 72 -0.83 -14.49 -6.19
N PHE A 73 -1.79 -13.88 -5.51
CA PHE A 73 -2.66 -12.87 -6.09
C PHE A 73 -2.28 -11.52 -5.51
N CYS A 74 -2.17 -10.52 -6.35
CA CYS A 74 -1.73 -9.17 -5.96
C CYS A 74 -2.69 -8.13 -6.51
N PHE A 75 -2.88 -7.04 -5.77
CA PHE A 75 -3.55 -5.86 -6.29
C PHE A 75 -3.01 -4.61 -5.61
N ASP A 76 -3.28 -3.46 -6.23
CA ASP A 76 -2.92 -2.16 -5.70
C ASP A 76 -4.17 -1.37 -5.34
N ALA A 77 -4.12 -0.65 -4.23
CA ALA A 77 -5.16 0.30 -3.84
C ALA A 77 -4.53 1.68 -3.78
N THR A 78 -5.13 2.63 -4.48
CA THR A 78 -4.57 3.96 -4.68
C THR A 78 -5.46 5.02 -4.07
N LYS A 79 -4.84 6.01 -3.43
CA LYS A 79 -5.53 7.18 -2.90
C LYS A 79 -4.61 8.38 -3.01
N GLU A 80 -5.11 9.47 -3.55
CA GLU A 80 -4.32 10.69 -3.69
C GLU A 80 -4.07 11.34 -2.34
N GLY A 81 -2.86 11.84 -2.16
CA GLY A 81 -2.48 12.53 -0.95
C GLY A 81 -1.10 13.16 -1.03
N SER A 82 -0.79 14.01 -0.08
CA SER A 82 0.50 14.65 0.01
C SER A 82 1.57 13.68 0.52
N LEU A 83 2.83 14.00 0.21
CA LEU A 83 3.97 13.22 0.70
C LEU A 83 4.27 13.61 2.15
N ASP A 84 3.46 13.12 3.06
CA ASP A 84 3.53 13.42 4.49
C ASP A 84 3.67 12.10 5.25
N VAL A 85 4.76 11.96 6.02
CA VAL A 85 5.05 10.74 6.78
C VAL A 85 3.89 10.38 7.71
N GLU A 86 3.36 11.36 8.44
CA GLU A 86 2.29 11.12 9.41
C GLU A 86 1.01 10.64 8.71
N ARG A 87 0.67 11.26 7.59
CA ARG A 87 -0.53 10.92 6.85
C ARG A 87 -0.45 9.51 6.27
N ILE A 88 0.65 9.18 5.61
CA ILE A 88 0.83 7.86 5.00
C ILE A 88 0.92 6.79 6.08
N THR A 89 1.62 7.06 7.17
CA THR A 89 1.69 6.14 8.30
C THR A 89 0.31 5.90 8.92
N ALA A 90 -0.53 6.93 8.99
CA ALA A 90 -1.90 6.78 9.47
C ALA A 90 -2.72 5.86 8.55
N GLU A 91 -2.55 5.97 7.23
CA GLU A 91 -3.19 5.05 6.29
C GLU A 91 -2.70 3.62 6.52
N ILE A 92 -1.40 3.42 6.65
CA ILE A 92 -0.83 2.09 6.90
C ILE A 92 -1.39 1.52 8.22
N SER A 93 -1.53 2.34 9.25
CA SER A 93 -2.07 1.89 10.53
C SER A 93 -3.51 1.40 10.42
N THR A 94 -4.25 1.89 9.44
CA THR A 94 -5.61 1.43 9.14
C THR A 94 -5.57 0.14 8.32
N LEU A 95 -4.61 0.03 7.40
CA LEU A 95 -4.51 -1.10 6.48
C LEU A 95 -3.98 -2.38 7.14
N LEU A 96 -2.99 -2.27 8.03
CA LEU A 96 -2.37 -3.44 8.66
C LEU A 96 -3.35 -4.34 9.40
N PRO A 97 -4.29 -3.81 10.24
CA PRO A 97 -5.29 -4.66 10.88
C PRO A 97 -6.20 -5.37 9.89
N LEU A 98 -6.55 -4.71 8.79
CA LEU A 98 -7.38 -5.33 7.75
C LEU A 98 -6.62 -6.46 7.06
N CYS A 99 -5.34 -6.27 6.80
CA CYS A 99 -4.50 -7.30 6.22
C CYS A 99 -4.44 -8.53 7.12
N LYS A 100 -4.28 -8.33 8.43
CA LYS A 100 -4.29 -9.43 9.40
C LYS A 100 -5.64 -10.13 9.45
N LYS A 101 -6.72 -9.37 9.40
CA LYS A 101 -8.07 -9.90 9.44
C LYS A 101 -8.35 -10.85 8.27
N TYR A 102 -7.86 -10.51 7.09
CA TYR A 102 -8.12 -11.27 5.87
C TYR A 102 -6.94 -12.14 5.41
N HIS A 103 -5.87 -12.23 6.21
CA HIS A 103 -4.67 -13.02 5.89
C HIS A 103 -4.01 -12.58 4.57
N VAL A 104 -3.92 -11.26 4.39
CA VAL A 104 -3.27 -10.64 3.24
C VAL A 104 -1.96 -10.01 3.70
N ASP A 105 -0.93 -10.09 2.87
CA ASP A 105 0.34 -9.44 3.15
C ASP A 105 0.35 -8.02 2.59
N TYR A 106 0.83 -7.07 3.39
CA TYR A 106 1.04 -5.71 2.96
C TYR A 106 2.48 -5.58 2.45
N ASP A 107 2.64 -5.33 1.16
CA ASP A 107 3.96 -5.31 0.50
C ASP A 107 4.61 -3.93 0.44
N GLY A 108 3.95 -2.91 0.99
CA GLY A 108 4.49 -1.56 0.96
C GLY A 108 3.67 -0.60 0.11
N TRP A 109 4.24 0.57 -0.14
CA TRP A 109 3.57 1.59 -0.95
C TRP A 109 4.58 2.28 -1.86
N GLY A 110 4.05 2.97 -2.85
CA GLY A 110 4.86 3.78 -3.76
C GLY A 110 4.02 4.88 -4.38
N THR A 111 4.66 5.72 -5.15
CA THR A 111 3.98 6.75 -5.91
C THR A 111 4.71 6.93 -7.25
N PHE A 112 4.04 7.56 -8.18
CA PHE A 112 4.65 7.88 -9.48
C PHE A 112 4.36 9.34 -9.82
N PHE A 113 5.20 9.89 -10.69
CA PHE A 113 5.08 11.26 -11.12
C PHE A 113 4.32 11.32 -12.44
N GLU A 114 3.44 12.29 -12.54
CA GLU A 114 2.89 12.68 -13.83
C GLU A 114 3.75 13.81 -14.38
N GLU A 115 4.30 13.59 -15.52
CA GLU A 115 5.04 14.62 -16.24
C GLU A 115 4.08 15.50 -17.04
#